data_920ec6205e9809c7c16da4704b1b9c02
#
_entry.id   920ec6205e9809c7c16da4704b1b9c02
#
_cell.length_a   1.000
_cell.length_b   1.000
_cell.length_c   1.000
_cell.angle_alpha   90.00
_cell.angle_beta   90.00
_cell.angle_gamma   90.00
#
_symmetry.space_group_name_H-M   'P 1'
#
loop_
_entity.id
_entity.type
_entity.pdbx_description
1 polymer ?
#
loop_
_entity_poly.entity_id
_entity_poly.type
_entity_poly.pdbx_seq_one_letter_code
_entity_poly.pdbx_strand_id
1 'polypeptide(L)' 'MINTDSKPPESLKILLSLSEAAAALAISERKLWGMTANHEIPHIRLGRCLRFSVKDLERWIDEHKEGGEE' A
#
# COMPACT_ATOMS: atom_id res chain seq x y z
N MET A 1 2.25 -12.54 24.95
CA MET A 1 2.23 -12.17 24.35
C MET A 1 2.11 -11.88 23.56
N ILE A 2 1.97 -12.13 23.63
CA ILE A 2 1.88 -11.80 22.83
C ILE A 2 1.82 -11.29 21.98
N ASN A 3 1.76 -11.15 21.90
CA ASN A 3 1.71 -10.66 20.97
C ASN A 3 1.76 -10.11 20.24
N THR A 4 1.91 -10.36 20.40
CA THR A 4 2.00 -9.83 19.69
C THR A 4 2.04 -9.36 19.04
N ASP A 5 2.20 -9.72 19.29
CA ASP A 5 2.23 -9.20 18.53
C ASP A 5 1.83 -8.58 18.07
N SER A 6 1.99 -8.86 19.02
CA SER A 6 1.27 -8.32 18.46
C SER A 6 1.34 -7.20 17.73
N LYS A 7 1.05 -7.27 17.12
CA LYS A 7 1.18 -6.31 16.10
C LYS A 7 0.18 -5.21 16.24
N PRO A 8 0.56 -3.94 16.01
CA PRO A 8 -0.40 -2.84 16.14
C PRO A 8 -1.49 -2.92 15.10
N PRO A 9 -2.67 -2.37 15.41
CA PRO A 9 -3.73 -2.29 14.41
C PRO A 9 -3.27 -1.51 13.19
N GLU A 10 -3.77 -1.91 12.04
CA GLU A 10 -3.44 -1.21 10.82
C GLU A 10 -3.82 0.24 10.84
N SER A 11 -4.87 0.58 11.58
CA SER A 11 -5.32 1.97 11.65
C SER A 11 -4.28 2.88 12.24
N LEU A 12 -3.28 2.34 12.93
CA LEU A 12 -2.21 3.15 13.51
C LEU A 12 -1.09 3.44 12.53
N LYS A 13 -1.08 2.77 11.41
CA LYS A 13 -0.04 2.99 10.40
C LYS A 13 -0.54 3.99 9.38
N ILE A 14 0.30 4.97 9.07
CA ILE A 14 -0.01 5.91 8.01
C ILE A 14 0.79 5.62 6.76
N LEU A 15 1.88 4.90 6.90
CA LEU A 15 2.71 4.49 5.76
C LEU A 15 2.93 2.99 5.80
N LEU A 16 2.96 2.39 4.64
CA LEU A 16 3.18 0.96 4.49
C LEU A 16 4.47 0.72 3.71
N SER A 17 5.14 -0.37 4.03
CA SER A 17 6.27 -0.81 3.24
C SER A 17 5.75 -1.43 1.94
N LEU A 18 6.68 -1.74 1.02
CA LEU A 18 6.31 -2.41 -0.22
C LEU A 18 5.57 -3.72 0.08
N SER A 19 6.11 -4.49 1.01
CA SER A 19 5.51 -5.77 1.37
C SER A 19 4.12 -5.60 1.95
N GLU A 20 3.97 -4.64 2.85
CA GLU A 20 2.69 -4.40 3.49
C GLU A 20 1.66 -3.87 2.49
N ALA A 21 2.09 -2.99 1.60
CA ALA A 21 1.17 -2.42 0.61
C ALA A 21 0.74 -3.49 -0.38
N ALA A 22 1.66 -4.34 -0.82
CA ALA A 22 1.31 -5.41 -1.74
C ALA A 22 0.29 -6.34 -1.12
N ALA A 23 0.49 -6.69 0.16
CA ALA A 23 -0.45 -7.54 0.85
C ALA A 23 -1.82 -6.87 0.98
N ALA A 24 -1.81 -5.57 1.30
CA ALA A 24 -3.06 -4.83 1.44
C ALA A 24 -3.81 -4.75 0.12
N LEU A 25 -3.09 -4.66 -0.98
CA LEU A 25 -3.69 -4.59 -2.31
C LEU A 25 -3.93 -5.96 -2.92
N ALA A 26 -3.49 -7.01 -2.23
CA ALA A 26 -3.66 -8.40 -2.67
C ALA A 26 -2.98 -8.65 -4.02
N ILE A 27 -1.81 -8.07 -4.20
CA ILE A 27 -0.99 -8.30 -5.40
C ILE A 27 0.41 -8.70 -4.97
N SER A 28 1.20 -9.18 -5.91
CA SER A 28 2.56 -9.56 -5.60
C SER A 28 3.43 -8.32 -5.40
N GLU A 29 4.51 -8.49 -4.64
CA GLU A 29 5.46 -7.39 -4.46
C GLU A 29 6.10 -7.00 -5.78
N ARG A 30 6.35 -7.99 -6.62
CA ARG A 30 6.93 -7.73 -7.93
C ARG A 30 6.01 -6.85 -8.77
N LYS A 31 4.71 -7.15 -8.74
CA LYS A 31 3.77 -6.34 -9.50
C LYS A 31 3.74 -4.91 -8.96
N LEU A 32 3.67 -4.78 -7.65
CA LEU A 32 3.64 -3.44 -7.05
C LEU A 32 4.92 -2.68 -7.36
N TRP A 33 6.05 -3.37 -7.32
CA TRP A 33 7.32 -2.74 -7.64
C TRP A 33 7.31 -2.19 -9.07
N GLY A 34 6.79 -2.97 -10.00
CA GLY A 34 6.67 -2.52 -11.37
C GLY A 34 5.79 -1.30 -11.51
N MET A 35 4.70 -1.27 -10.76
CA MET A 35 3.77 -0.14 -10.80
C MET A 35 4.43 1.12 -10.27
N THR A 36 5.24 1.01 -9.22
CA THR A 36 5.93 2.18 -8.70
C THR A 36 7.01 2.64 -9.67
N ALA A 37 7.70 1.71 -10.31
CA ALA A 37 8.74 2.07 -11.27
C ALA A 37 8.16 2.81 -12.46
N ASN A 38 6.92 2.52 -12.81
CA ASN A 38 6.23 3.17 -13.92
C ASN A 38 5.40 4.36 -13.47
N HIS A 39 5.47 4.71 -12.22
CA HIS A 39 4.72 5.85 -11.67
C HIS A 39 3.22 5.67 -11.84
N GLU A 40 2.75 4.44 -11.70
CA GLU A 40 1.33 4.13 -11.85
C GLU A 40 0.57 4.18 -10.55
N ILE A 41 1.27 4.28 -9.44
CA ILE A 41 0.64 4.25 -8.13
C ILE A 41 1.37 5.25 -7.23
N PRO A 42 0.63 5.97 -6.39
CA PRO A 42 1.28 6.96 -5.51
C PRO A 42 2.21 6.27 -4.51
N HIS A 43 3.36 6.83 -4.35
CA HIS A 43 4.35 6.28 -3.43
C HIS A 43 5.24 7.41 -2.92
N ILE A 44 5.97 7.13 -1.86
CA ILE A 44 6.86 8.09 -1.21
C ILE A 44 8.22 7.46 -1.08
N ARG A 45 9.25 8.21 -1.41
CA ARG A 45 10.61 7.74 -1.20
C ARG A 45 11.23 8.50 -0.04
N LEU A 46 11.53 7.76 1.02
CA LEU A 46 12.17 8.33 2.19
C LEU A 46 13.60 7.80 2.24
N GLY A 47 14.52 8.61 1.74
CA GLY A 47 15.89 8.15 1.61
C GLY A 47 15.94 6.98 0.66
N ARG A 48 16.31 5.82 1.16
CA ARG A 48 16.34 4.61 0.34
C ARG A 48 15.09 3.75 0.51
N CYS A 49 14.18 4.20 1.36
CA CYS A 49 12.99 3.41 1.67
C CYS A 49 11.82 3.84 0.80
N LEU A 50 11.11 2.85 0.29
CA LEU A 50 9.89 3.07 -0.47
C LEU A 50 8.72 2.85 0.46
N ARG A 51 7.80 3.81 0.49
CA ARG A 51 6.64 3.74 1.37
C ARG A 51 5.39 4.15 0.62
N PHE A 52 4.26 3.71 1.14
CA PHE A 52 2.97 4.01 0.51
C PHE A 52 2.04 4.57 1.57
N SER A 53 1.41 5.69 1.26
CA SER A 53 0.46 6.31 2.17
C SER A 53 -0.86 5.54 2.12
N VAL A 54 -1.39 5.18 3.29
CA VAL A 54 -2.66 4.46 3.33
C VAL A 54 -3.76 5.30 2.69
N LYS A 55 -3.80 6.58 2.99
CA LYS A 55 -4.82 7.46 2.42
C LYS A 55 -4.69 7.58 0.92
N ASP A 56 -3.46 7.69 0.44
CA ASP A 56 -3.23 7.78 -0.99
C ASP A 56 -3.67 6.51 -1.70
N LEU A 57 -3.39 5.36 -1.10
CA LEU A 57 -3.80 4.09 -1.69
C LEU A 57 -5.32 3.97 -1.74
N GLU A 58 -5.99 4.41 -0.70
CA GLU A 58 -7.44 4.35 -0.67
C GLU A 58 -8.04 5.21 -1.77
N ARG A 59 -7.49 6.41 -1.95
CA ARG A 59 -7.95 7.29 -3.02
C ARG A 59 -7.65 6.69 -4.39
N TRP A 60 -6.46 6.13 -4.53
CA TRP A 60 -6.06 5.52 -5.79
C TRP A 60 -6.98 4.38 -6.17
N ILE A 61 -7.36 3.57 -5.18
CA ILE A 61 -8.27 2.46 -5.42
C ILE A 61 -9.61 2.99 -5.91
N ASP A 62 -10.12 4.04 -5.27
CA ASP A 62 -11.40 4.61 -5.69
C ASP A 62 -11.34 5.11 -7.12
N GLU A 63 -10.22 5.68 -7.50
CA GLU A 63 -10.07 6.23 -8.85
C GLU A 63 -9.92 5.14 -9.91
N HIS A 64 -9.55 3.94 -9.48
CA HIS A 64 -9.30 2.85 -10.42
C HIS A 64 -10.36 1.76 -10.37
N LYS A 65 -11.45 2.01 -9.70
CA LYS A 65 -12.54 1.06 -9.68
C LYS A 65 -13.22 1.01 -11.03
N GLU A 66 -13.60 -0.19 -11.41
CA GLU A 66 -14.32 -0.39 -12.65
C GLU A 66 -15.65 -1.07 -12.36
N GLY A 67 -16.62 -0.81 -13.21
CA GLY A 67 -17.92 -1.40 -13.05
C GLY A 67 -18.63 -0.84 -11.85
N GLY A 68 -18.19 0.29 -11.47
CA GLY A 68 -18.72 0.85 -10.28
C GLY A 68 -20.15 1.13 -10.28
N GLU A 69 -20.55 0.98 -10.84
CA GLU A 69 -21.69 1.15 -10.67
C GLU A 69 -22.39 0.36 -10.33
N GLU A 70 -22.10 -0.06 -10.01
CA GLU A 70 -22.61 -0.81 -9.85
C GLU A 70 -22.79 -0.81 -9.34
#